data_b7eed3bc035b82ae5ca304b14cc0a95d
#
_entry.id   b7eed3bc035b82ae5ca304b14cc0a95d
#
_cell.length_a   1.000
_cell.length_b   1.000
_cell.length_c   1.000
_cell.angle_alpha   90.00
_cell.angle_beta   90.00
_cell.angle_gamma   90.00
#
_symmetry.space_group_name_H-M   'P 1'
#
loop_
_entity.id
_entity.type
_entity.pdbx_description
1 polymer ?
#
loop_
_entity_poly.entity_id
_entity_poly.type
_entity_poly.pdbx_seq_one_letter_code
_entity_poly.pdbx_strand_id
1 'polypeptide(L)'
;MLNRAEMIERLSDTTIVWDMLVIGGGATGVGIAIDAASRGYRVALVEGSDFGKGTSSRSTKLIHGGVRYLQQGHLSLVFEALRERGRLRQNAPHLVSDLELLVPTFGSAERWKYRVGLKIYDLLAGRLNFGASRWLSSDEAQRRIPTLRTERLRGAVLYHDGQFDDARLLIAMARTAAEQGVTLANYVSVVRLAKSD
;
A
#
# COMPACT_ATOMS: atom_id res chain seq x y z
N MET A 1 5.34 0.67 24.16
CA MET A 1 5.53 1.98 23.50
C MET A 1 6.95 2.02 22.93
N LEU A 2 7.16 2.54 21.72
CA LEU A 2 8.51 2.66 21.15
C LEU A 2 9.35 3.60 22.02
N ASN A 3 10.29 3.08 22.76
CA ASN A 3 11.26 3.87 23.54
C ASN A 3 12.56 3.94 22.75
N ARG A 4 12.84 5.10 22.14
CA ARG A 4 14.02 5.29 21.29
C ARG A 4 15.32 5.09 22.05
N ALA A 5 15.39 5.48 23.32
CA ALA A 5 16.60 5.32 24.13
C ALA A 5 16.95 3.84 24.32
N GLU A 6 15.98 3.01 24.68
CA GLU A 6 16.14 1.56 24.78
C GLU A 6 16.55 0.91 23.44
N MET A 7 15.99 1.38 22.32
CA MET A 7 16.36 0.88 21.00
C MET A 7 17.81 1.20 20.67
N ILE A 8 18.29 2.42 20.98
CA ILE A 8 19.69 2.81 20.77
C ILE A 8 20.62 2.02 21.67
N GLU A 9 20.27 1.82 22.95
CA GLU A 9 21.03 1.01 23.87
C GLU A 9 21.22 -0.42 23.34
N ARG A 10 20.13 -1.06 22.90
CA ARG A 10 20.20 -2.40 22.31
C ARG A 10 21.03 -2.46 21.02
N LEU A 11 20.96 -1.42 20.17
CA LEU A 11 21.79 -1.34 18.95
C LEU A 11 23.28 -1.16 19.28
N SER A 12 23.60 -0.55 20.41
CA SER A 12 24.97 -0.30 20.87
C SER A 12 25.54 -1.48 21.63
N ASP A 13 24.73 -2.44 22.04
CA ASP A 13 25.19 -3.64 22.78
C ASP A 13 25.89 -4.61 21.80
N THR A 14 27.23 -4.65 21.91
CA THR A 14 28.07 -5.51 21.07
C THR A 14 27.96 -6.99 21.39
N THR A 15 27.26 -7.37 22.46
CA THR A 15 27.01 -8.78 22.80
C THR A 15 25.81 -9.36 22.01
N ILE A 16 24.97 -8.49 21.47
CA ILE A 16 23.83 -8.91 20.67
C ILE A 16 24.29 -9.18 19.23
N VAL A 17 24.15 -10.42 18.81
CA VAL A 17 24.32 -10.80 17.39
C VAL A 17 23.00 -10.73 16.68
N TRP A 18 22.89 -9.87 15.69
CA TRP A 18 21.70 -9.72 14.86
C TRP A 18 21.72 -10.71 13.71
N ASP A 19 20.59 -11.38 13.44
CA ASP A 19 20.45 -12.27 12.29
C ASP A 19 20.23 -11.43 11.02
N MET A 20 19.64 -10.25 11.15
CA MET A 20 19.35 -9.35 10.03
C MET A 20 19.48 -7.88 10.44
N LEU A 21 20.15 -7.08 9.63
CA LEU A 21 20.14 -5.62 9.68
C LEU A 21 19.39 -5.06 8.47
N VAL A 22 18.28 -4.37 8.70
CA VAL A 22 17.52 -3.66 7.66
C VAL A 22 17.93 -2.20 7.65
N ILE A 23 18.38 -1.71 6.50
CA ILE A 23 18.77 -0.31 6.30
C ILE A 23 17.66 0.40 5.53
N GLY A 24 16.97 1.31 6.19
CA GLY A 24 15.86 2.09 5.65
C GLY A 24 14.52 1.79 6.31
N GLY A 25 13.90 2.82 6.88
CA GLY A 25 12.63 2.78 7.62
C GLY A 25 11.42 3.18 6.78
N GLY A 26 11.41 2.87 5.48
CA GLY A 26 10.22 2.96 4.62
C GLY A 26 9.34 1.72 4.73
N ALA A 27 8.20 1.69 4.01
CA ALA A 27 7.24 0.60 4.06
C ALA A 27 7.87 -0.76 3.72
N THR A 28 8.78 -0.81 2.76
CA THR A 28 9.49 -2.04 2.38
C THR A 28 10.38 -2.54 3.53
N GLY A 29 11.23 -1.68 4.09
CA GLY A 29 12.15 -2.09 5.16
C GLY A 29 11.41 -2.50 6.43
N VAL A 30 10.40 -1.74 6.84
CA VAL A 30 9.57 -2.09 7.99
C VAL A 30 8.80 -3.39 7.75
N GLY A 31 8.27 -3.60 6.54
CA GLY A 31 7.60 -4.84 6.17
C GLY A 31 8.52 -6.06 6.23
N ILE A 32 9.76 -5.94 5.71
CA ILE A 32 10.79 -6.98 5.79
C ILE A 32 11.13 -7.29 7.26
N ALA A 33 11.29 -6.25 8.09
CA ALA A 33 11.61 -6.41 9.49
C ALA A 33 10.50 -7.16 10.26
N ILE A 34 9.22 -6.84 9.99
CA ILE A 34 8.08 -7.55 10.57
C ILE A 34 8.08 -9.02 10.13
N ASP A 35 8.21 -9.29 8.85
CA ASP A 35 8.19 -10.67 8.34
C ASP A 35 9.34 -11.50 8.93
N ALA A 36 10.55 -10.96 8.97
CA ALA A 36 11.69 -11.65 9.54
C ALA A 36 11.53 -11.91 11.05
N ALA A 37 11.07 -10.91 11.81
CA ALA A 37 10.82 -11.07 13.24
C ALA A 37 9.72 -12.09 13.53
N SER A 38 8.65 -12.11 12.72
CA SER A 38 7.57 -13.09 12.83
C SER A 38 8.04 -14.54 12.61
N ARG A 39 9.17 -14.72 11.93
CA ARG A 39 9.85 -16.01 11.71
C ARG A 39 10.88 -16.34 12.78
N GLY A 40 11.03 -15.51 13.82
CA GLY A 40 11.94 -15.71 14.93
C GLY A 40 13.35 -15.17 14.73
N TYR A 41 13.64 -14.42 13.67
CA TYR A 41 14.92 -13.77 13.50
C TYR A 41 15.08 -12.56 14.43
N ARG A 42 16.30 -12.36 14.94
CA ARG A 42 16.68 -11.14 15.66
C ARG A 42 16.98 -10.04 14.65
N VAL A 43 16.09 -9.04 14.57
CA VAL A 43 16.15 -8.02 13.54
C VAL A 43 16.47 -6.65 14.15
N ALA A 44 17.45 -5.98 13.58
CA ALA A 44 17.71 -4.56 13.74
C ALA A 44 17.28 -3.80 12.50
N LEU A 45 16.63 -2.64 12.66
CA LEU A 45 16.29 -1.72 11.58
C LEU A 45 16.79 -0.32 11.94
N VAL A 46 17.51 0.31 11.00
CA VAL A 46 17.99 1.67 11.16
C VAL A 46 17.55 2.56 10.01
N GLU A 47 17.17 3.79 10.32
CA GLU A 47 16.71 4.79 9.35
C GLU A 47 17.48 6.10 9.58
N GLY A 48 18.12 6.63 8.53
CA GLY A 48 18.96 7.83 8.62
C GLY A 48 18.19 9.14 8.85
N SER A 49 16.91 9.13 8.59
CA SER A 49 15.99 10.25 8.82
C SER A 49 14.85 9.81 9.72
N ASP A 50 13.65 10.36 9.52
CA ASP A 50 12.46 9.83 10.19
C ASP A 50 11.83 8.70 9.38
N PHE A 51 11.08 7.82 10.04
CA PHE A 51 10.39 6.73 9.37
C PHE A 51 9.48 7.26 8.27
N GLY A 52 9.61 6.68 7.07
CA GLY A 52 8.81 7.01 5.93
C GLY A 52 9.08 8.36 5.28
N LYS A 53 10.15 9.07 5.62
CA LYS A 53 10.49 10.36 5.03
C LYS A 53 10.59 10.35 3.49
N GLY A 54 10.91 9.21 2.91
CA GLY A 54 10.96 9.01 1.46
C GLY A 54 9.58 8.84 0.82
N THR A 55 9.46 7.93 -0.13
CA THR A 55 8.24 7.65 -0.92
C THR A 55 7.07 7.18 -0.06
N SER A 56 7.34 6.49 1.05
CA SER A 56 6.31 5.83 1.86
C SER A 56 5.32 6.76 2.56
N SER A 57 5.59 8.07 2.64
CA SER A 57 4.64 9.09 3.11
C SER A 57 4.21 10.08 2.02
N ARG A 58 4.64 9.84 0.77
CA ARG A 58 4.44 10.73 -0.38
C ARG A 58 3.78 10.01 -1.55
N SER A 59 3.03 8.97 -1.25
CA SER A 59 2.26 8.22 -2.25
C SER A 59 1.02 9.00 -2.68
N THR A 60 0.31 8.48 -3.69
CA THR A 60 -1.00 9.00 -4.09
C THR A 60 -2.11 8.71 -3.07
N LYS A 61 -1.80 8.07 -1.95
CA LYS A 61 -2.76 7.60 -0.92
C LYS A 61 -3.76 6.57 -1.45
N LEU A 62 -3.45 5.93 -2.57
CA LEU A 62 -4.29 4.90 -3.17
C LEU A 62 -3.63 3.52 -3.03
N ILE A 63 -4.43 2.56 -2.59
CA ILE A 63 -4.10 1.14 -2.64
C ILE A 63 -4.96 0.54 -3.74
N HIS A 64 -4.34 0.30 -4.89
CA HIS A 64 -5.08 -0.07 -6.10
C HIS A 64 -4.55 -1.36 -6.72
N GLY A 65 -5.44 -2.09 -7.40
CA GLY A 65 -5.08 -3.28 -8.15
C GLY A 65 -4.46 -3.00 -9.53
N GLY A 66 -4.31 -1.73 -9.89
CA GLY A 66 -3.64 -1.35 -11.14
C GLY A 66 -4.46 -1.59 -12.40
N VAL A 67 -5.63 -0.98 -12.52
CA VAL A 67 -6.49 -1.06 -13.72
C VAL A 67 -5.72 -0.81 -15.03
N ARG A 68 -4.68 0.04 -14.98
CA ARG A 68 -3.82 0.29 -16.15
C ARG A 68 -3.05 -0.96 -16.59
N TYR A 69 -2.57 -1.77 -15.65
CA TYR A 69 -1.89 -3.03 -15.95
C TYR A 69 -2.83 -4.08 -16.51
N LEU A 70 -4.11 -4.05 -16.11
CA LEU A 70 -5.14 -4.89 -16.74
C LEU A 70 -5.29 -4.57 -18.23
N GLN A 71 -5.24 -3.30 -18.60
CA GLN A 71 -5.28 -2.89 -20.01
C GLN A 71 -4.05 -3.36 -20.82
N GLN A 72 -2.94 -3.58 -20.15
CA GLN A 72 -1.68 -4.10 -20.73
C GLN A 72 -1.60 -5.63 -20.72
N GLY A 73 -2.61 -6.32 -20.18
CA GLY A 73 -2.65 -7.78 -20.12
C GLY A 73 -1.87 -8.41 -18.96
N HIS A 74 -1.35 -7.64 -18.02
CA HIS A 74 -0.60 -8.14 -16.87
C HIS A 74 -1.53 -8.67 -15.76
N LEU A 75 -2.26 -9.74 -16.03
CA LEU A 75 -3.30 -10.28 -15.14
C LEU A 75 -2.77 -10.77 -13.80
N SER A 76 -1.59 -11.41 -13.78
CA SER A 76 -0.96 -11.90 -12.54
C SER A 76 -0.65 -10.76 -11.58
N LEU A 77 -0.06 -9.68 -12.10
CA LEU A 77 0.26 -8.50 -11.30
C LEU A 77 -1.00 -7.84 -10.72
N VAL A 78 -2.08 -7.75 -11.52
CA VAL A 78 -3.37 -7.22 -11.06
C VAL A 78 -3.96 -8.10 -9.97
N PHE A 79 -3.94 -9.42 -10.14
CA PHE A 79 -4.45 -10.38 -9.15
C PHE A 79 -3.69 -10.25 -7.82
N GLU A 80 -2.36 -10.21 -7.86
CA GLU A 80 -1.53 -10.04 -6.67
C GLU A 80 -1.81 -8.71 -5.96
N ALA A 81 -1.86 -7.60 -6.71
CA ALA A 81 -2.15 -6.29 -6.17
C ALA A 81 -3.54 -6.20 -5.51
N LEU A 82 -4.57 -6.79 -6.13
CA LEU A 82 -5.93 -6.85 -5.58
C LEU A 82 -5.99 -7.69 -4.30
N ARG A 83 -5.25 -8.79 -4.27
CA ARG A 83 -5.15 -9.66 -3.10
C ARG A 83 -4.48 -8.94 -1.93
N GLU A 84 -3.35 -8.27 -2.19
CA GLU A 84 -2.63 -7.50 -1.17
C GLU A 84 -3.46 -6.30 -0.68
N ARG A 85 -4.16 -5.60 -1.58
CA ARG A 85 -5.11 -4.54 -1.21
C ARG A 85 -6.16 -5.05 -0.22
N GLY A 86 -6.76 -6.19 -0.53
CA GLY A 86 -7.78 -6.80 0.33
C GLY A 86 -7.23 -7.25 1.68
N ARG A 87 -6.04 -7.84 1.71
CA ARG A 87 -5.35 -8.23 2.94
C ARG A 87 -5.02 -7.02 3.80
N LEU A 88 -4.56 -5.94 3.19
CA LEU A 88 -4.24 -4.72 3.93
C LEU A 88 -5.48 -4.13 4.61
N ARG A 89 -6.64 -4.14 3.93
CA ARG A 89 -7.91 -3.75 4.55
C ARG A 89 -8.30 -4.65 5.72
N GLN A 90 -8.07 -5.96 5.62
CA GLN A 90 -8.34 -6.89 6.72
C GLN A 90 -7.41 -6.67 7.92
N ASN A 91 -6.12 -6.42 7.65
CA ASN A 91 -5.11 -6.23 8.69
C ASN A 91 -5.16 -4.84 9.34
N ALA A 92 -5.57 -3.82 8.58
CA ALA A 92 -5.61 -2.43 9.06
C ALA A 92 -6.92 -1.74 8.66
N PRO A 93 -8.11 -2.24 9.10
CA PRO A 93 -9.41 -1.71 8.67
C PRO A 93 -9.65 -0.26 9.11
N HIS A 94 -8.95 0.19 10.13
CA HIS A 94 -9.00 1.57 10.64
C HIS A 94 -8.13 2.56 9.85
N LEU A 95 -7.31 2.07 8.93
CA LEU A 95 -6.41 2.89 8.11
C LEU A 95 -6.73 2.81 6.62
N VAL A 96 -7.49 1.80 6.19
CA VAL A 96 -7.85 1.58 4.79
C VAL A 96 -9.35 1.74 4.61
N SER A 97 -9.74 2.67 3.76
CA SER A 97 -11.13 2.93 3.39
C SER A 97 -11.40 2.57 1.92
N ASP A 98 -12.67 2.31 1.62
CA ASP A 98 -13.14 2.15 0.26
C ASP A 98 -13.25 3.50 -0.44
N LEU A 99 -12.80 3.57 -1.68
CA LEU A 99 -12.88 4.76 -2.53
C LEU A 99 -13.59 4.41 -3.83
N GLU A 100 -14.71 5.06 -4.07
CA GLU A 100 -15.40 5.02 -5.36
C GLU A 100 -14.65 5.86 -6.41
N LEU A 101 -14.36 5.25 -7.53
CA LEU A 101 -13.70 5.90 -8.67
C LEU A 101 -14.60 5.83 -9.90
N LEU A 102 -14.67 6.92 -10.65
CA LEU A 102 -15.41 7.01 -11.89
C LEU A 102 -14.48 7.10 -13.10
N VAL A 103 -14.74 6.26 -14.10
CA VAL A 103 -14.10 6.36 -15.41
C VAL A 103 -15.13 6.87 -16.40
N PRO A 104 -15.10 8.16 -16.78
CA PRO A 104 -16.01 8.70 -17.79
C PRO A 104 -15.70 8.10 -19.15
N THR A 105 -16.72 7.89 -19.95
CA THR A 105 -16.61 7.35 -21.31
C THR A 105 -17.29 8.26 -22.31
N PHE A 106 -16.62 8.55 -23.41
CA PHE A 106 -17.08 9.45 -24.46
C PHE A 106 -17.39 8.73 -25.78
N GLY A 107 -16.98 7.45 -25.88
CA GLY A 107 -17.21 6.60 -27.05
C GLY A 107 -17.84 5.25 -26.71
N SER A 108 -18.52 4.64 -27.69
CA SER A 108 -19.17 3.33 -27.52
C SER A 108 -18.13 2.20 -27.29
N ALA A 109 -17.02 2.25 -28.00
CA ALA A 109 -15.93 1.28 -27.83
C ALA A 109 -15.29 1.37 -26.44
N GLU A 110 -15.04 2.58 -25.94
CA GLU A 110 -14.52 2.80 -24.57
C GLU A 110 -15.49 2.26 -23.52
N ARG A 111 -16.77 2.49 -23.68
CA ARG A 111 -17.82 1.97 -22.79
C ARG A 111 -17.70 0.46 -22.62
N TRP A 112 -17.60 -0.29 -23.73
CA TRP A 112 -17.48 -1.75 -23.68
C TRP A 112 -16.15 -2.19 -23.07
N LYS A 113 -15.05 -1.56 -23.50
CA LYS A 113 -13.72 -1.85 -22.97
C LYS A 113 -13.67 -1.74 -21.44
N TYR A 114 -14.13 -0.61 -20.89
CA TYR A 114 -14.11 -0.40 -19.44
C TYR A 114 -15.11 -1.27 -18.69
N ARG A 115 -16.31 -1.49 -19.24
CA ARG A 115 -17.29 -2.39 -18.61
C ARG A 115 -16.75 -3.82 -18.48
N VAL A 116 -16.19 -4.36 -19.54
CA VAL A 116 -15.63 -5.72 -19.54
C VAL A 116 -14.38 -5.77 -18.66
N GLY A 117 -13.47 -4.82 -18.83
CA GLY A 117 -12.22 -4.77 -18.06
C GLY A 117 -12.46 -4.67 -16.55
N LEU A 118 -13.41 -3.81 -16.12
CA LEU A 118 -13.70 -3.66 -14.69
C LEU A 118 -14.51 -4.84 -14.13
N LYS A 119 -15.26 -5.60 -14.95
CA LYS A 119 -15.84 -6.87 -14.52
C LYS A 119 -14.77 -7.95 -14.33
N ILE A 120 -13.75 -7.99 -15.17
CA ILE A 120 -12.60 -8.87 -14.96
C ILE A 120 -11.85 -8.46 -13.68
N TYR A 121 -11.69 -7.16 -13.43
CA TYR A 121 -11.09 -6.63 -12.21
C TYR A 121 -11.85 -7.08 -10.95
N ASP A 122 -13.19 -6.98 -10.95
CA ASP A 122 -14.04 -7.47 -9.87
C ASP A 122 -13.87 -8.98 -9.65
N LEU A 123 -13.82 -9.75 -10.73
CA LEU A 123 -13.64 -11.21 -10.68
C LEU A 123 -12.28 -11.59 -10.08
N LEU A 124 -11.21 -10.90 -10.50
CA LEU A 124 -9.87 -11.11 -9.97
C LEU A 124 -9.77 -10.75 -8.48
N ALA A 125 -10.50 -9.73 -8.02
CA ALA A 125 -10.56 -9.36 -6.61
C ALA A 125 -11.33 -10.38 -5.76
N GLY A 126 -12.30 -11.09 -6.33
CA GLY A 126 -13.07 -12.14 -5.68
C GLY A 126 -13.69 -11.68 -4.35
N ARG A 127 -13.49 -12.45 -3.28
CA ARG A 127 -14.00 -12.14 -1.93
C ARG A 127 -13.34 -10.91 -1.28
N LEU A 128 -12.21 -10.47 -1.80
CA LEU A 128 -11.48 -9.30 -1.32
C LEU A 128 -11.86 -8.02 -2.06
N ASN A 129 -12.89 -8.08 -2.92
CA ASN A 129 -13.40 -6.91 -3.61
C ASN A 129 -14.00 -5.90 -2.62
N PHE A 130 -13.81 -4.60 -2.89
CA PHE A 130 -14.35 -3.53 -2.08
C PHE A 130 -15.78 -3.18 -2.48
N GLY A 131 -16.12 -3.37 -3.75
CA GLY A 131 -17.45 -3.15 -4.29
C GLY A 131 -17.53 -3.57 -5.73
N ALA A 132 -18.73 -3.89 -6.23
CA ALA A 132 -18.93 -4.30 -7.60
C ALA A 132 -18.92 -3.11 -8.55
N SER A 133 -18.20 -3.23 -9.66
CA SER A 133 -18.24 -2.23 -10.72
C SER A 133 -19.62 -2.16 -11.37
N ARG A 134 -20.10 -0.95 -11.67
CA ARG A 134 -21.37 -0.74 -12.31
C ARG A 134 -21.34 0.42 -13.31
N TRP A 135 -22.21 0.36 -14.28
CA TRP A 135 -22.41 1.43 -15.22
C TRP A 135 -23.29 2.54 -14.61
N LEU A 136 -22.91 3.78 -14.87
CA LEU A 136 -23.67 4.99 -14.56
C LEU A 136 -24.09 5.67 -15.85
N SER A 137 -25.32 6.17 -15.92
CA SER A 137 -25.75 7.09 -16.97
C SER A 137 -24.95 8.41 -16.92
N SER A 138 -25.02 9.21 -17.98
CA SER A 138 -24.41 10.55 -17.99
C SER A 138 -24.92 11.42 -16.85
N ASP A 139 -26.23 11.37 -16.59
CA ASP A 139 -26.88 12.16 -15.54
C ASP A 139 -26.46 11.70 -14.13
N GLU A 140 -26.34 10.39 -13.92
CA GLU A 140 -25.83 9.85 -12.64
C GLU A 140 -24.37 10.23 -12.42
N ALA A 141 -23.54 10.16 -13.47
CA ALA A 141 -22.13 10.55 -13.39
C ALA A 141 -21.99 12.04 -13.07
N GLN A 142 -22.79 12.87 -13.72
CA GLN A 142 -22.79 14.33 -13.48
C GLN A 142 -23.30 14.70 -12.08
N ARG A 143 -24.33 14.01 -11.56
CA ARG A 143 -24.78 14.24 -10.18
C ARG A 143 -23.72 13.92 -9.15
N ARG A 144 -22.85 12.91 -9.42
CA ARG A 144 -21.74 12.54 -8.53
C ARG A 144 -20.54 13.46 -8.66
N ILE A 145 -20.27 13.94 -9.88
CA ILE A 145 -19.17 14.85 -10.19
C ILE A 145 -19.72 16.01 -11.01
N PRO A 146 -20.22 17.07 -10.36
CA PRO A 146 -20.86 18.21 -11.07
C PRO A 146 -19.92 18.95 -12.04
N THR A 147 -18.61 18.87 -11.81
CA THR A 147 -17.58 19.49 -12.66
C THR A 147 -17.16 18.62 -13.85
N LEU A 148 -17.80 17.45 -14.03
CA LEU A 148 -17.48 16.55 -15.12
C LEU A 148 -17.89 17.18 -16.45
N ARG A 149 -17.00 17.16 -17.43
CA ARG A 149 -17.30 17.60 -18.80
C ARG A 149 -18.38 16.72 -19.40
N THR A 150 -19.48 17.33 -19.82
CA THR A 150 -20.68 16.62 -20.30
C THR A 150 -20.73 16.45 -21.82
N GLU A 151 -19.95 17.24 -22.57
CA GLU A 151 -19.90 17.15 -24.03
C GLU A 151 -19.50 15.74 -24.48
N ARG A 152 -20.38 15.08 -25.24
CA ARG A 152 -20.23 13.70 -25.72
C ARG A 152 -20.12 12.65 -24.62
N LEU A 153 -20.39 12.99 -23.35
CA LEU A 153 -20.38 12.02 -22.25
C LEU A 153 -21.48 10.96 -22.50
N ARG A 154 -21.08 9.69 -22.59
CA ARG A 154 -22.00 8.55 -22.73
C ARG A 154 -22.39 7.93 -21.39
N GLY A 155 -21.67 8.25 -20.34
CA GLY A 155 -21.82 7.74 -19.00
C GLY A 155 -20.46 7.47 -18.36
N ALA A 156 -20.43 6.74 -17.26
CA ALA A 156 -19.21 6.37 -16.59
C ALA A 156 -19.26 4.93 -16.08
N VAL A 157 -18.12 4.32 -15.82
CA VAL A 157 -18.04 3.09 -15.02
C VAL A 157 -17.55 3.46 -13.63
N LEU A 158 -18.35 3.15 -12.63
CA LEU A 158 -17.98 3.19 -11.23
C LEU A 158 -17.23 1.91 -10.89
N TYR A 159 -16.12 2.02 -10.18
CA TYR A 159 -15.42 0.88 -9.59
C TYR A 159 -14.81 1.29 -8.25
N HIS A 160 -14.31 0.32 -7.50
CA HIS A 160 -13.82 0.53 -6.15
C HIS A 160 -12.34 0.20 -6.04
N ASP A 161 -11.60 1.06 -5.36
CA ASP A 161 -10.23 0.83 -4.93
C ASP A 161 -10.04 1.27 -3.48
N GLY A 162 -8.85 1.11 -2.92
CA GLY A 162 -8.55 1.50 -1.54
C GLY A 162 -7.95 2.88 -1.45
N GLN A 163 -8.31 3.60 -0.40
CA GLN A 163 -7.62 4.80 0.05
C GLN A 163 -7.06 4.58 1.45
N PHE A 164 -5.90 5.16 1.74
CA PHE A 164 -5.26 5.03 3.03
C PHE A 164 -4.42 6.26 3.40
N ASP A 165 -4.13 6.40 4.70
CA ASP A 165 -3.10 7.31 5.18
C ASP A 165 -1.76 6.54 5.23
N ASP A 166 -0.89 6.78 4.25
CA ASP A 166 0.36 6.06 4.08
C ASP A 166 1.34 6.29 5.25
N ALA A 167 1.40 7.50 5.78
CA ALA A 167 2.27 7.82 6.92
C ALA A 167 1.76 7.12 8.19
N ARG A 168 0.47 7.17 8.47
CA ARG A 168 -0.12 6.47 9.62
C ARG A 168 0.02 4.96 9.52
N LEU A 169 -0.17 4.39 8.32
CA LEU A 169 0.03 2.96 8.10
C LEU A 169 1.47 2.57 8.42
N LEU A 170 2.45 3.33 7.93
CA LEU A 170 3.85 3.05 8.21
C LEU A 170 4.19 3.12 9.70
N ILE A 171 3.68 4.13 10.42
CA ILE A 171 3.90 4.23 11.87
C ILE A 171 3.22 3.07 12.60
N ALA A 172 2.04 2.64 12.18
CA ALA A 172 1.40 1.44 12.72
C ALA A 172 2.24 0.19 12.48
N MET A 173 2.80 0.03 11.27
CA MET A 173 3.73 -1.06 10.97
C MET A 173 5.00 -1.01 11.84
N ALA A 174 5.61 0.16 12.03
CA ALA A 174 6.78 0.32 12.88
C ALA A 174 6.50 -0.08 14.35
N ARG A 175 5.30 0.25 14.85
CA ARG A 175 4.85 -0.21 16.17
C ARG A 175 4.69 -1.72 16.22
N THR A 176 4.07 -2.33 15.23
CA THR A 176 3.93 -3.78 15.12
C THR A 176 5.31 -4.45 15.06
N ALA A 177 6.27 -3.89 14.32
CA ALA A 177 7.64 -4.37 14.29
C ALA A 177 8.27 -4.41 15.69
N ALA A 178 8.13 -3.31 16.45
CA ALA A 178 8.64 -3.25 17.83
C ALA A 178 7.94 -4.25 18.78
N GLU A 179 6.63 -4.40 18.64
CA GLU A 179 5.83 -5.37 19.41
C GLU A 179 6.25 -6.82 19.12
N GLN A 180 6.76 -7.09 17.92
CA GLN A 180 7.35 -8.37 17.52
C GLN A 180 8.85 -8.50 17.87
N GLY A 181 9.42 -7.54 18.59
CA GLY A 181 10.79 -7.62 19.08
C GLY A 181 11.85 -7.04 18.15
N VAL A 182 11.47 -6.40 17.02
CA VAL A 182 12.42 -5.68 16.17
C VAL A 182 13.01 -4.51 16.97
N THR A 183 14.33 -4.38 16.97
CA THR A 183 14.99 -3.17 17.44
C THR A 183 15.08 -2.17 16.28
N LEU A 184 14.35 -1.07 16.36
CA LEU A 184 14.28 -0.09 15.29
C LEU A 184 14.56 1.33 15.80
N ALA A 185 15.41 2.07 15.06
CA ALA A 185 15.75 3.43 15.39
C ALA A 185 15.81 4.33 14.15
N ASN A 186 15.19 5.49 14.26
CA ASN A 186 15.31 6.58 13.30
C ASN A 186 16.48 7.51 13.65
N TYR A 187 16.89 8.37 12.73
CA TYR A 187 18.05 9.27 12.84
C TYR A 187 19.35 8.51 13.18
N VAL A 188 19.49 7.31 12.61
CA VAL A 188 20.70 6.46 12.69
C VAL A 188 21.15 6.14 11.28
N SER A 189 22.18 6.82 10.81
CA SER A 189 22.73 6.63 9.46
C SER A 189 23.82 5.58 9.44
N VAL A 190 23.73 4.64 8.50
CA VAL A 190 24.81 3.69 8.21
C VAL A 190 25.88 4.39 7.37
N VAL A 191 27.07 4.51 7.91
CA VAL A 191 28.20 5.17 7.21
C VAL A 191 29.13 4.19 6.52
N ARG A 192 29.20 2.94 7.01
CA ARG A 192 30.08 1.91 6.45
C ARG A 192 29.64 0.52 6.87
N LEU A 193 29.83 -0.46 5.99
CA LEU A 193 29.77 -1.87 6.32
C LEU A 193 31.21 -2.41 6.37
N ALA A 194 31.59 -3.03 7.49
CA ALA A 194 32.85 -3.74 7.62
C ALA A 194 32.59 -5.25 7.48
N LYS A 195 33.47 -5.95 6.76
CA LYS A 195 33.48 -7.41 6.75
C LYS A 195 34.62 -7.86 7.65
N SER A 196 34.37 -8.87 8.47
CA SER A 196 35.44 -9.69 9.04
C SER A 196 35.89 -10.69 7.99
N ASP A 197 37.20 -10.84 7.85
CA ASP A 197 37.79 -11.91 7.04
C ASP A 197 37.47 -13.28 7.66
#